data_f9754a4c37c6f55b8b917bb2d1508798
#
_entry.id   f9754a4c37c6f55b8b917bb2d1508798
#
_cell.length_a   1.000
_cell.length_b   1.000
_cell.length_c   1.000
_cell.angle_alpha   90.00
_cell.angle_beta   90.00
_cell.angle_gamma   90.00
#
_symmetry.space_group_name_H-M   'P 1'
#
loop_
_entity.id
_entity.type
_entity.pdbx_description
1 polymer ?
#
loop_
_entity_poly.entity_id
_entity_poly.type
_entity_poly.pdbx_seq_one_letter_code
_entity_poly.pdbx_strand_id
1 'polypeptide(L)'
;MEAKRQAMMQAMGQHVLFDGWSEAAFLAAADDAGVARDAARVMFPRGALDVAVALHKAGDAGALTNLAADPDARFRDRMAQAILLRLHHAGDRHVVRASSSLFALPQHMAEGAALIWGTADAIWTGLGDTSRDFNWYTKRASLAAVYSASLLFWLGNEDEAEVAAFVDRRIANVMALQAPPLKTLASTLLAPLRAPTARDDLPGRWG
;
A
#
# COMPACT_ATOMS: atom_id res chain seq x y z
N MET A 1 -2.30 -24.33 -5.34
CA MET A 1 -1.28 -23.64 -4.53
C MET A 1 -1.83 -22.32 -3.98
N GLU A 2 -2.49 -21.52 -4.81
CA GLU A 2 -3.04 -20.20 -4.38
C GLU A 2 -4.05 -20.29 -3.22
N ALA A 3 -5.00 -21.25 -3.26
CA ALA A 3 -5.96 -21.43 -2.16
C ALA A 3 -5.29 -21.70 -0.80
N LYS A 4 -4.22 -22.50 -0.77
CA LYS A 4 -3.44 -22.75 0.46
C LYS A 4 -2.68 -21.50 0.93
N ARG A 5 -2.16 -20.71 -0.01
CA ARG A 5 -1.51 -19.43 0.29
C ARG A 5 -2.50 -18.46 0.93
N GLN A 6 -3.70 -18.38 0.38
CA GLN A 6 -4.76 -17.52 0.93
C GLN A 6 -5.24 -17.99 2.29
N ALA A 7 -5.40 -19.31 2.50
CA ALA A 7 -5.76 -19.89 3.80
C ALA A 7 -4.70 -19.55 4.87
N MET A 8 -3.41 -19.66 4.54
CA MET A 8 -2.32 -19.26 5.45
C MET A 8 -2.36 -17.75 5.80
N MET A 9 -2.60 -16.90 4.79
CA MET A 9 -2.71 -15.45 5.02
C MET A 9 -3.88 -15.12 5.96
N GLN A 10 -4.99 -15.81 5.81
CA GLN A 10 -6.17 -15.64 6.67
C GLN A 10 -5.92 -16.15 8.09
N ALA A 11 -5.34 -17.34 8.25
CA ALA A 11 -4.99 -17.91 9.56
C ALA A 11 -3.96 -17.03 10.29
N MET A 12 -2.94 -16.54 9.58
CA MET A 12 -1.93 -15.66 10.15
C MET A 12 -2.52 -14.38 10.77
N GLY A 13 -3.58 -13.82 10.17
CA GLY A 13 -4.26 -12.64 10.70
C GLY A 13 -4.79 -12.83 12.13
N GLN A 14 -5.20 -14.05 12.50
CA GLN A 14 -5.66 -14.37 13.87
C GLN A 14 -4.49 -14.49 14.84
N HIS A 15 -3.40 -15.15 14.45
CA HIS A 15 -2.23 -15.35 15.31
C HIS A 15 -1.47 -14.05 15.57
N VAL A 16 -1.42 -13.15 14.60
CA VAL A 16 -0.73 -11.85 14.74
C VAL A 16 -1.27 -11.03 15.91
N LEU A 17 -2.53 -11.18 16.27
CA LEU A 17 -3.16 -10.44 17.37
C LEU A 17 -2.53 -10.78 18.74
N PHE A 18 -2.05 -12.01 18.92
CA PHE A 18 -1.51 -12.50 20.18
C PHE A 18 0.01 -12.64 20.15
N ASP A 19 0.55 -13.19 19.08
CA ASP A 19 1.96 -13.56 18.96
C ASP A 19 2.76 -12.61 18.06
N GLY A 20 2.12 -11.60 17.49
CA GLY A 20 2.73 -10.68 16.53
C GLY A 20 3.20 -11.38 15.25
N TRP A 21 4.04 -10.72 14.48
CA TRP A 21 4.66 -11.25 13.27
C TRP A 21 5.86 -12.13 13.61
N SER A 22 5.62 -13.22 14.35
CA SER A 22 6.64 -14.14 14.86
C SER A 22 6.70 -15.43 14.06
N GLU A 23 7.78 -16.17 14.27
CA GLU A 23 7.94 -17.53 13.74
C GLU A 23 6.88 -18.48 14.33
N ALA A 24 6.56 -18.34 15.62
CA ALA A 24 5.54 -19.15 16.28
C ALA A 24 4.17 -18.94 15.63
N ALA A 25 3.77 -17.68 15.40
CA ALA A 25 2.53 -17.33 14.69
C ALA A 25 2.50 -17.91 13.27
N PHE A 26 3.63 -17.87 12.54
CA PHE A 26 3.74 -18.43 11.20
C PHE A 26 3.52 -19.94 11.16
N LEU A 27 4.13 -20.66 12.09
CA LEU A 27 3.98 -22.13 12.16
C LEU A 27 2.56 -22.52 12.60
N ALA A 28 1.98 -21.82 13.58
CA ALA A 28 0.60 -22.03 13.99
C ALA A 28 -0.39 -21.76 12.83
N ALA A 29 -0.19 -20.69 12.07
CA ALA A 29 -1.00 -20.40 10.90
C ALA A 29 -0.88 -21.48 9.81
N ALA A 30 0.31 -22.10 9.64
CA ALA A 30 0.49 -23.21 8.72
C ALA A 30 -0.29 -24.44 9.15
N ASP A 31 -0.22 -24.78 10.45
CA ASP A 31 -0.93 -25.90 11.04
C ASP A 31 -2.47 -25.71 10.90
N ASP A 32 -3.00 -24.51 11.20
CA ASP A 32 -4.43 -24.19 11.07
C ASP A 32 -4.91 -24.20 9.62
N ALA A 33 -4.07 -23.76 8.68
CA ALA A 33 -4.38 -23.80 7.26
C ALA A 33 -4.25 -25.20 6.62
N GLY A 34 -3.84 -26.20 7.39
CA GLY A 34 -3.58 -27.56 6.89
C GLY A 34 -2.43 -27.58 5.85
N VAL A 35 -1.41 -26.75 6.06
CA VAL A 35 -0.26 -26.63 5.17
C VAL A 35 0.98 -27.19 5.89
N ALA A 36 1.63 -28.18 5.27
CA ALA A 36 2.88 -28.70 5.81
C ALA A 36 3.91 -27.55 5.95
N ARG A 37 4.66 -27.54 7.04
CA ARG A 37 5.61 -26.46 7.40
C ARG A 37 6.65 -26.21 6.31
N ASP A 38 7.14 -27.26 5.66
CA ASP A 38 8.08 -27.13 4.53
C ASP A 38 7.40 -26.46 3.33
N ALA A 39 6.15 -26.83 3.03
CA ALA A 39 5.38 -26.20 1.96
C ALA A 39 5.05 -24.73 2.29
N ALA A 40 4.77 -24.41 3.54
CA ALA A 40 4.58 -23.04 3.99
C ALA A 40 5.86 -22.22 3.79
N ARG A 41 7.03 -22.80 4.09
CA ARG A 41 8.32 -22.14 3.92
C ARG A 41 8.70 -21.94 2.44
N VAL A 42 8.28 -22.83 1.56
CA VAL A 42 8.42 -22.63 0.11
C VAL A 42 7.54 -21.48 -0.39
N MET A 43 6.33 -21.33 0.12
CA MET A 43 5.40 -20.24 -0.25
C MET A 43 5.82 -18.89 0.35
N PHE A 44 6.42 -18.89 1.54
CA PHE A 44 6.82 -17.72 2.30
C PHE A 44 8.23 -17.94 2.89
N PRO A 45 9.29 -17.77 2.10
CA PRO A 45 10.66 -18.10 2.52
C PRO A 45 11.12 -17.37 3.78
N ARG A 46 10.69 -16.12 3.99
CA ARG A 46 10.97 -15.32 5.19
C ARG A 46 9.89 -15.43 6.27
N GLY A 47 9.00 -16.43 6.16
CA GLY A 47 7.96 -16.70 7.14
C GLY A 47 6.94 -15.58 7.29
N ALA A 48 6.69 -15.15 8.53
CA ALA A 48 5.70 -14.13 8.87
C ALA A 48 5.89 -12.82 8.08
N LEU A 49 7.12 -12.41 7.82
CA LEU A 49 7.41 -11.19 7.05
C LEU A 49 6.83 -11.26 5.62
N ASP A 50 7.01 -12.40 4.94
CA ASP A 50 6.46 -12.57 3.59
C ASP A 50 4.93 -12.62 3.58
N VAL A 51 4.32 -13.14 4.65
CA VAL A 51 2.86 -13.09 4.82
C VAL A 51 2.38 -11.65 5.01
N ALA A 52 3.08 -10.83 5.80
CA ALA A 52 2.76 -9.42 5.97
C ALA A 52 2.83 -8.65 4.63
N VAL A 53 3.87 -8.89 3.84
CA VAL A 53 4.02 -8.35 2.49
C VAL A 53 2.88 -8.79 1.57
N ALA A 54 2.53 -10.10 1.62
CA ALA A 54 1.46 -10.64 0.79
C ALA A 54 0.09 -10.06 1.14
N LEU A 55 -0.21 -9.87 2.42
CA LEU A 55 -1.45 -9.22 2.88
C LEU A 55 -1.54 -7.79 2.40
N HIS A 56 -0.45 -7.02 2.49
CA HIS A 56 -0.41 -5.65 1.97
C HIS A 56 -0.73 -5.60 0.47
N LYS A 57 -0.08 -6.46 -0.32
CA LYS A 57 -0.28 -6.55 -1.79
C LYS A 57 -1.69 -7.04 -2.16
N ALA A 58 -2.27 -7.93 -1.37
CA ALA A 58 -3.66 -8.36 -1.55
C ALA A 58 -4.65 -7.20 -1.37
N GLY A 59 -4.40 -6.32 -0.41
CA GLY A 59 -5.16 -5.09 -0.24
C GLY A 59 -5.08 -4.16 -1.45
N ASP A 60 -3.90 -4.02 -2.07
CA ASP A 60 -3.73 -3.23 -3.31
C ASP A 60 -4.56 -3.83 -4.45
N ALA A 61 -4.47 -5.14 -4.65
CA ALA A 61 -5.20 -5.85 -5.69
C ALA A 61 -6.73 -5.75 -5.48
N GLY A 62 -7.21 -5.92 -4.25
CA GLY A 62 -8.62 -5.78 -3.91
C GLY A 62 -9.16 -4.37 -4.19
N ALA A 63 -8.42 -3.34 -3.84
CA ALA A 63 -8.81 -1.96 -4.10
C ALA A 63 -8.90 -1.66 -5.60
N LEU A 64 -7.95 -2.12 -6.40
CA LEU A 64 -7.94 -1.90 -7.85
C LEU A 64 -9.09 -2.60 -8.56
N THR A 65 -9.43 -3.82 -8.14
CA THR A 65 -10.55 -4.58 -8.72
C THR A 65 -11.88 -3.88 -8.50
N ASN A 66 -12.02 -3.13 -7.40
CA ASN A 66 -13.24 -2.44 -7.02
C ASN A 66 -13.25 -0.95 -7.38
N LEU A 67 -12.17 -0.45 -7.99
CA LEU A 67 -12.11 0.94 -8.42
C LEU A 67 -13.01 1.15 -9.64
N ALA A 68 -14.20 1.72 -9.42
CA ALA A 68 -15.13 2.02 -10.48
C ALA A 68 -14.54 3.08 -11.42
N ALA A 69 -14.59 2.81 -12.71
CA ALA A 69 -14.28 3.81 -13.73
C ALA A 69 -15.52 4.70 -13.93
N ASP A 70 -15.63 5.77 -13.16
CA ASP A 70 -16.58 6.84 -13.44
C ASP A 70 -15.84 7.96 -14.21
N PRO A 71 -15.99 8.02 -15.54
CA PRO A 71 -15.29 9.00 -16.35
C PRO A 71 -15.76 10.45 -16.11
N ASP A 72 -16.96 10.63 -15.57
CA ASP A 72 -17.54 11.95 -15.33
C ASP A 72 -17.18 12.49 -13.93
N ALA A 73 -16.70 11.65 -13.03
CA ALA A 73 -16.25 12.08 -11.72
C ALA A 73 -14.95 12.91 -11.82
N ARG A 74 -14.86 13.97 -11.02
CA ARG A 74 -13.64 14.79 -10.94
C ARG A 74 -12.46 13.93 -10.50
N PHE A 75 -11.29 14.18 -11.07
CA PHE A 75 -10.07 13.43 -10.76
C PHE A 75 -9.78 13.35 -9.25
N ARG A 76 -10.02 14.46 -8.52
CA ARG A 76 -9.88 14.52 -7.06
C ARG A 76 -10.77 13.50 -6.35
N ASP A 77 -12.03 13.40 -6.78
CA ASP A 77 -13.01 12.52 -6.14
C ASP A 77 -12.65 11.05 -6.41
N ARG A 78 -12.20 10.73 -7.62
CA ARG A 78 -11.67 9.40 -7.97
C ARG A 78 -10.43 9.03 -7.16
N MET A 79 -9.53 10.00 -6.90
CA MET A 79 -8.36 9.80 -6.06
C MET A 79 -8.76 9.51 -4.60
N ALA A 80 -9.70 10.28 -4.05
CA ALA A 80 -10.22 10.07 -2.70
C ALA A 80 -10.87 8.69 -2.59
N GLN A 81 -11.70 8.31 -3.56
CA GLN A 81 -12.33 7.00 -3.62
C GLN A 81 -11.29 5.87 -3.67
N ALA A 82 -10.23 6.00 -4.47
CA ALA A 82 -9.18 4.98 -4.56
C ALA A 82 -8.45 4.78 -3.22
N ILE A 83 -8.16 5.87 -2.50
CA ILE A 83 -7.54 5.79 -1.17
C ILE A 83 -8.51 5.12 -0.17
N LEU A 84 -9.77 5.53 -0.13
CA LEU A 84 -10.77 4.95 0.77
C LEU A 84 -11.00 3.46 0.49
N LEU A 85 -11.11 3.07 -0.78
CA LEU A 85 -11.18 1.66 -1.18
C LEU A 85 -9.95 0.89 -0.70
N ARG A 86 -8.76 1.47 -0.85
CA ARG A 86 -7.52 0.83 -0.37
C ARG A 86 -7.51 0.66 1.14
N LEU A 87 -8.00 1.63 1.90
CA LEU A 87 -8.15 1.50 3.36
C LEU A 87 -9.19 0.43 3.72
N HIS A 88 -10.32 0.36 3.02
CA HIS A 88 -11.33 -0.68 3.21
C HIS A 88 -10.75 -2.09 2.94
N HIS A 89 -9.93 -2.24 1.90
CA HIS A 89 -9.25 -3.49 1.56
C HIS A 89 -7.95 -3.73 2.32
N ALA A 90 -7.61 -2.90 3.32
CA ALA A 90 -6.42 -3.11 4.14
C ALA A 90 -6.53 -4.35 5.07
N GLY A 91 -7.76 -4.77 5.37
CA GLY A 91 -8.04 -5.89 6.26
C GLY A 91 -8.30 -5.43 7.70
N ASP A 92 -8.11 -6.34 8.65
CA ASP A 92 -8.31 -6.05 10.07
C ASP A 92 -7.36 -4.97 10.58
N ARG A 93 -7.89 -3.97 11.31
CA ARG A 93 -7.12 -2.82 11.80
C ARG A 93 -5.99 -3.21 12.76
N HIS A 94 -6.18 -4.24 13.58
CA HIS A 94 -5.16 -4.69 14.51
C HIS A 94 -3.99 -5.35 13.75
N VAL A 95 -4.31 -6.17 12.74
CA VAL A 95 -3.30 -6.78 11.87
C VAL A 95 -2.52 -5.70 11.11
N VAL A 96 -3.22 -4.69 10.58
CA VAL A 96 -2.58 -3.58 9.87
C VAL A 96 -1.71 -2.74 10.81
N ARG A 97 -2.15 -2.51 12.05
CA ARG A 97 -1.34 -1.81 13.06
C ARG A 97 -0.07 -2.60 13.40
N ALA A 98 -0.18 -3.91 13.61
CA ALA A 98 0.96 -4.79 13.86
C ALA A 98 1.93 -4.79 12.65
N SER A 99 1.40 -4.83 11.42
CA SER A 99 2.20 -4.73 10.18
C SER A 99 2.91 -3.39 10.06
N SER A 100 2.23 -2.29 10.40
CA SER A 100 2.82 -0.95 10.39
C SER A 100 3.98 -0.86 11.39
N SER A 101 3.83 -1.47 12.56
CA SER A 101 4.90 -1.56 13.56
C SER A 101 6.08 -2.43 13.09
N LEU A 102 5.81 -3.55 12.42
CA LEU A 102 6.85 -4.41 11.83
C LEU A 102 7.68 -3.63 10.80
N PHE A 103 7.01 -2.94 9.87
CA PHE A 103 7.68 -2.18 8.80
C PHE A 103 8.28 -0.85 9.28
N ALA A 104 7.99 -0.41 10.49
CA ALA A 104 8.68 0.73 11.12
C ALA A 104 10.03 0.34 11.74
N LEU A 105 10.33 -0.95 11.90
CA LEU A 105 11.63 -1.42 12.39
C LEU A 105 12.74 -1.09 11.38
N PRO A 106 13.92 -0.66 11.82
CA PRO A 106 15.01 -0.24 10.90
C PRO A 106 15.35 -1.25 9.82
N GLN A 107 15.35 -2.55 10.14
CA GLN A 107 15.65 -3.64 9.19
C GLN A 107 14.56 -3.87 8.13
N HIS A 108 13.34 -3.37 8.33
CA HIS A 108 12.18 -3.55 7.43
C HIS A 108 11.67 -2.25 6.84
N MET A 109 12.20 -1.10 7.27
CA MET A 109 11.72 0.22 6.89
C MET A 109 11.80 0.47 5.37
N ALA A 110 12.87 0.01 4.73
CA ALA A 110 13.01 0.14 3.27
C ALA A 110 11.94 -0.67 2.51
N GLU A 111 11.61 -1.87 2.99
CA GLU A 111 10.55 -2.70 2.42
C GLU A 111 9.16 -2.08 2.67
N GLY A 112 8.91 -1.56 3.87
CA GLY A 112 7.69 -0.82 4.17
C GLY A 112 7.50 0.38 3.26
N ALA A 113 8.55 1.17 3.03
CA ALA A 113 8.53 2.30 2.10
C ALA A 113 8.25 1.83 0.66
N ALA A 114 8.83 0.71 0.23
CA ALA A 114 8.57 0.14 -1.09
C ALA A 114 7.12 -0.34 -1.25
N LEU A 115 6.50 -0.91 -0.21
CA LEU A 115 5.10 -1.30 -0.21
C LEU A 115 4.18 -0.07 -0.36
N ILE A 116 4.41 0.99 0.40
CA ILE A 116 3.64 2.24 0.31
C ILE A 116 3.80 2.88 -1.09
N TRP A 117 5.02 2.86 -1.62
CA TRP A 117 5.27 3.33 -2.98
C TRP A 117 4.51 2.50 -4.02
N GLY A 118 4.51 1.17 -3.86
CA GLY A 118 3.75 0.24 -4.70
C GLY A 118 2.24 0.53 -4.68
N THR A 119 1.66 0.80 -3.50
CA THR A 119 0.26 1.23 -3.36
C THR A 119 0.00 2.53 -4.15
N ALA A 120 0.88 3.54 -4.01
CA ALA A 120 0.74 4.80 -4.73
C ALA A 120 0.84 4.59 -6.26
N ASP A 121 1.76 3.76 -6.73
CA ASP A 121 1.90 3.41 -8.15
C ASP A 121 0.67 2.67 -8.67
N ALA A 122 0.16 1.72 -7.90
CA ALA A 122 -1.04 0.96 -8.24
C ALA A 122 -2.27 1.87 -8.40
N ILE A 123 -2.50 2.78 -7.44
CA ILE A 123 -3.61 3.75 -7.51
C ILE A 123 -3.45 4.66 -8.73
N TRP A 124 -2.28 5.28 -8.95
CA TRP A 124 -2.07 6.15 -10.11
C TRP A 124 -2.27 5.41 -11.44
N THR A 125 -1.78 4.18 -11.52
CA THR A 125 -1.97 3.32 -12.70
C THR A 125 -3.44 2.98 -12.92
N GLY A 126 -4.16 2.63 -11.85
CA GLY A 126 -5.60 2.34 -11.90
C GLY A 126 -6.45 3.55 -12.30
N LEU A 127 -5.99 4.77 -11.98
CA LEU A 127 -6.62 6.02 -12.40
C LEU A 127 -6.23 6.45 -13.83
N GLY A 128 -5.43 5.66 -14.55
CA GLY A 128 -5.06 5.93 -15.94
C GLY A 128 -3.88 6.89 -16.11
N ASP A 129 -3.00 7.04 -15.10
CA ASP A 129 -1.81 7.90 -15.25
C ASP A 129 -0.83 7.34 -16.28
N THR A 130 -0.52 8.14 -17.28
CA THR A 130 0.42 7.84 -18.37
C THR A 130 1.71 8.67 -18.30
N SER A 131 1.95 9.38 -17.21
CA SER A 131 3.14 10.23 -17.03
C SER A 131 4.43 9.42 -17.16
N ARG A 132 5.44 9.99 -17.86
CA ARG A 132 6.78 9.41 -18.07
C ARG A 132 7.91 10.38 -17.77
N ASP A 133 7.59 11.53 -17.16
CA ASP A 133 8.51 12.59 -16.80
C ASP A 133 8.73 12.68 -15.28
N PHE A 134 9.39 13.74 -14.84
CA PHE A 134 9.59 14.01 -13.41
C PHE A 134 8.25 14.04 -12.61
N ASN A 135 7.14 14.39 -13.23
CA ASN A 135 5.83 14.35 -12.59
C ASN A 135 5.45 12.93 -12.13
N TRP A 136 5.98 11.89 -12.79
CA TRP A 136 5.77 10.50 -12.40
C TRP A 136 6.21 10.25 -10.95
N TYR A 137 7.39 10.70 -10.58
CA TYR A 137 7.92 10.55 -9.20
C TYR A 137 7.17 11.41 -8.20
N THR A 138 6.96 12.68 -8.52
CA THR A 138 6.28 13.61 -7.60
C THR A 138 4.84 13.22 -7.32
N LYS A 139 4.12 12.73 -8.30
CA LYS A 139 2.76 12.21 -8.14
C LYS A 139 2.73 11.05 -7.15
N ARG A 140 3.62 10.06 -7.34
CA ARG A 140 3.68 8.87 -6.48
C ARG A 140 4.16 9.20 -5.08
N ALA A 141 5.17 10.02 -4.94
CA ALA A 141 5.65 10.47 -3.63
C ALA A 141 4.57 11.24 -2.86
N SER A 142 3.86 12.15 -3.54
CA SER A 142 2.76 12.89 -2.93
C SER A 142 1.62 11.98 -2.49
N LEU A 143 1.23 11.02 -3.33
CA LEU A 143 0.18 10.08 -2.98
C LEU A 143 0.62 9.11 -1.88
N ALA A 144 1.88 8.65 -1.88
CA ALA A 144 2.45 7.84 -0.81
C ALA A 144 2.35 8.55 0.54
N ALA A 145 2.66 9.85 0.57
CA ALA A 145 2.53 10.66 1.79
C ALA A 145 1.07 10.82 2.23
N VAL A 146 0.15 11.10 1.29
CA VAL A 146 -1.29 11.18 1.58
C VAL A 146 -1.83 9.85 2.10
N TYR A 147 -1.50 8.75 1.43
CA TYR A 147 -1.94 7.41 1.83
C TYR A 147 -1.40 7.03 3.21
N SER A 148 -0.10 7.24 3.47
CA SER A 148 0.50 6.95 4.78
C SER A 148 -0.16 7.73 5.91
N ALA A 149 -0.39 9.04 5.72
CA ALA A 149 -1.09 9.86 6.70
C ALA A 149 -2.54 9.39 6.91
N SER A 150 -3.24 9.01 5.83
CA SER A 150 -4.62 8.50 5.87
C SER A 150 -4.70 7.15 6.56
N LEU A 151 -3.74 6.25 6.31
CA LEU A 151 -3.62 4.96 6.98
C LEU A 151 -3.45 5.13 8.49
N LEU A 152 -2.54 5.99 8.92
CA LEU A 152 -2.32 6.26 10.35
C LEU A 152 -3.56 6.87 11.01
N PHE A 153 -4.25 7.79 10.34
CA PHE A 153 -5.50 8.36 10.84
C PHE A 153 -6.60 7.31 10.95
N TRP A 154 -6.77 6.47 9.93
CA TRP A 154 -7.72 5.37 9.90
C TRP A 154 -7.47 4.34 11.00
N LEU A 155 -6.20 4.03 11.32
CA LEU A 155 -5.84 3.14 12.42
C LEU A 155 -6.27 3.67 13.80
N GLY A 156 -6.37 4.98 13.95
CA GLY A 156 -6.76 5.63 15.20
C GLY A 156 -8.22 6.09 15.26
N ASN A 157 -8.97 5.97 14.16
CA ASN A 157 -10.33 6.51 14.08
C ASN A 157 -11.28 5.51 13.40
N GLU A 158 -12.39 5.20 14.08
CA GLU A 158 -13.41 4.25 13.60
C GLU A 158 -14.52 4.94 12.81
N ASP A 159 -14.62 6.26 12.87
CA ASP A 159 -15.62 7.03 12.11
C ASP A 159 -15.20 7.17 10.64
N GLU A 160 -15.87 6.44 9.77
CA GLU A 160 -15.60 6.45 8.33
C GLU A 160 -15.81 7.81 7.68
N ALA A 161 -16.76 8.62 8.18
CA ALA A 161 -17.01 9.96 7.66
C ALA A 161 -15.84 10.91 8.01
N GLU A 162 -15.28 10.79 9.22
CA GLU A 162 -14.11 11.55 9.60
C GLU A 162 -12.86 11.11 8.81
N VAL A 163 -12.72 9.82 8.56
CA VAL A 163 -11.63 9.28 7.70
C VAL A 163 -11.76 9.84 6.29
N ALA A 164 -12.95 9.81 5.70
CA ALA A 164 -13.19 10.37 4.37
C ALA A 164 -12.88 11.87 4.32
N ALA A 165 -13.35 12.65 5.30
CA ALA A 165 -13.05 14.07 5.40
C ALA A 165 -11.54 14.35 5.60
N PHE A 166 -10.82 13.47 6.32
CA PHE A 166 -9.37 13.57 6.45
C PHE A 166 -8.65 13.36 5.12
N VAL A 167 -9.01 12.30 4.38
CA VAL A 167 -8.46 12.00 3.04
C VAL A 167 -8.65 13.20 2.12
N ASP A 168 -9.84 13.76 2.07
CA ASP A 168 -10.14 14.93 1.25
C ASP A 168 -9.27 16.14 1.59
N ARG A 169 -9.08 16.42 2.89
CA ARG A 169 -8.20 17.52 3.33
C ARG A 169 -6.75 17.27 2.92
N ARG A 170 -6.25 16.02 3.02
CA ARG A 170 -4.87 15.71 2.63
C ARG A 170 -4.64 15.86 1.13
N ILE A 171 -5.59 15.41 0.31
CA ILE A 171 -5.54 15.62 -1.14
C ILE A 171 -5.54 17.12 -1.47
N ALA A 172 -6.44 17.90 -0.85
CA ALA A 172 -6.49 19.34 -1.04
C ALA A 172 -5.18 20.05 -0.70
N ASN A 173 -4.54 19.66 0.41
CA ASN A 173 -3.26 20.22 0.82
C ASN A 173 -2.15 19.96 -0.21
N VAL A 174 -2.07 18.73 -0.74
CA VAL A 174 -1.07 18.39 -1.78
C VAL A 174 -1.34 19.14 -3.07
N MET A 175 -2.60 19.27 -3.47
CA MET A 175 -2.96 20.05 -4.66
C MET A 175 -2.61 21.54 -4.50
N ALA A 176 -2.79 22.11 -3.32
CA ALA A 176 -2.39 23.49 -3.02
C ALA A 176 -0.86 23.69 -3.09
N LEU A 177 -0.07 22.71 -2.62
CA LEU A 177 1.40 22.73 -2.71
C LEU A 177 1.91 22.61 -4.15
N GLN A 178 1.12 22.02 -5.05
CA GLN A 178 1.45 21.88 -6.47
C GLN A 178 0.99 23.09 -7.33
N ALA A 179 0.49 24.14 -6.70
CA ALA A 179 0.10 25.37 -7.40
C ALA A 179 1.32 26.11 -8.01
N PRO A 180 1.12 26.92 -9.08
CA PRO A 180 2.17 27.37 -10.01
C PRO A 180 3.49 27.93 -9.44
N PRO A 181 3.55 28.73 -8.37
CA PRO A 181 4.85 29.30 -7.97
C PRO A 181 5.82 28.25 -7.39
N LEU A 182 5.33 27.22 -6.72
CA LEU A 182 6.17 26.14 -6.14
C LEU A 182 6.55 25.10 -7.20
N LYS A 183 5.66 24.83 -8.14
CA LYS A 183 5.90 23.87 -9.24
C LYS A 183 7.05 24.31 -10.14
N THR A 184 7.17 25.59 -10.43
CA THR A 184 8.24 26.14 -11.29
C THR A 184 9.61 26.03 -10.62
N LEU A 185 9.71 26.29 -9.33
CA LEU A 185 10.96 26.14 -8.56
C LEU A 185 11.40 24.66 -8.47
N ALA A 186 10.49 23.75 -8.20
CA ALA A 186 10.77 22.31 -8.13
C ALA A 186 11.18 21.75 -9.49
N SER A 187 10.52 22.11 -10.57
CA SER A 187 10.83 21.64 -11.93
C SER A 187 12.20 22.11 -12.42
N THR A 188 12.63 23.31 -12.05
CA THR A 188 13.94 23.85 -12.43
C THR A 188 15.07 23.15 -11.69
N LEU A 189 14.89 22.84 -10.39
CA LEU A 189 15.90 22.14 -9.57
C LEU A 189 16.02 20.65 -9.89
N LEU A 190 14.95 20.02 -10.36
CA LEU A 190 14.84 18.59 -10.56
C LEU A 190 14.77 18.18 -12.04
N ALA A 191 14.92 19.13 -12.96
CA ALA A 191 14.93 18.92 -14.41
C ALA A 191 15.88 17.82 -14.92
N PRO A 192 17.03 17.53 -14.28
CA PRO A 192 17.90 16.44 -14.73
C PRO A 192 17.39 15.02 -14.40
N LEU A 193 16.37 14.86 -13.56
CA LEU A 193 15.82 13.55 -13.20
C LEU A 193 14.83 13.09 -14.28
N ARG A 194 15.20 12.02 -14.99
CA ARG A 194 14.31 11.35 -15.96
C ARG A 194 13.65 10.14 -15.32
N ALA A 195 12.36 9.92 -15.64
CA ALA A 195 11.68 8.69 -15.28
C ALA A 195 12.35 7.48 -15.96
N PRO A 196 12.31 6.28 -15.35
CA PRO A 196 12.79 5.06 -16.00
C PRO A 196 12.11 4.86 -17.35
N THR A 197 12.90 4.51 -18.38
CA THR A 197 12.40 4.35 -19.75
C THR A 197 11.63 3.07 -19.99
N ALA A 198 11.78 2.07 -19.10
CA ALA A 198 11.04 0.81 -19.12
C ALA A 198 10.40 0.55 -17.75
N ARG A 199 9.18 0.03 -17.78
CA ARG A 199 8.41 -0.31 -16.57
C ARG A 199 9.04 -1.48 -15.79
N ASP A 200 9.87 -2.28 -16.48
CA ASP A 200 10.55 -3.46 -15.93
C ASP A 200 11.80 -3.10 -15.10
N ASP A 201 12.31 -1.87 -15.27
CA ASP A 201 13.52 -1.37 -14.58
C ASP A 201 13.19 -0.66 -13.25
N LEU A 202 11.93 -0.68 -12.78
CA LEU A 202 11.55 0.00 -11.55
C LEU A 202 11.95 -0.82 -10.33
N PRO A 203 12.62 -0.21 -9.33
CA PRO A 203 12.91 -0.88 -8.06
C PRO A 203 11.61 -1.38 -7.41
N GLY A 204 11.54 -2.68 -7.12
CA GLY A 204 10.39 -3.31 -6.46
C GLY A 204 9.47 -4.14 -7.35
N ARG A 205 9.72 -4.23 -8.66
CA ARG A 205 9.07 -5.22 -9.53
C ARG A 205 9.93 -6.48 -9.59
N TRP A 206 9.72 -7.36 -8.66
CA TRP A 206 10.15 -8.76 -8.78
C TRP A 206 8.95 -9.53 -9.34
N GLY A 207 9.17 -10.13 -10.52
CA GLY A 207 8.19 -11.01 -11.18
C GLY A 207 7.89 -12.25 -10.37
#